data_633d60366949fb2054f3d081fcc2edb5
#
_entry.id   633d60366949fb2054f3d081fcc2edb5
#
_cell.length_a   1.000
_cell.length_b   1.000
_cell.length_c   1.000
_cell.angle_alpha   90.00
_cell.angle_beta   90.00
_cell.angle_gamma   90.00
#
_symmetry.space_group_name_H-M   'P 1'
#
loop_
_entity.id
_entity.type
_entity.pdbx_description
1 polymer ?
#
loop_
_entity_poly.entity_id
_entity_poly.type
_entity_poly.pdbx_seq_one_letter_code
_entity_poly.pdbx_strand_id
1 'polypeptide(L)'
;MFFKKEISSIFFGIKIICSVLILLTLLTLSIYTGFLHFNFTVLPSGDLLEINNEYDVTFLEESAKSKLVKYGFDLFQSTPKHIGRHIDRLDKRFSGNDLSCTNCHLLAGTKPFAASLVGVVNRFPQYRGRENQMGSIQARINGCMERSMNGSILPADSREMTALVAYLEWIGRNAPKDGKVLGQGFMQINLPNRAVDL
;
A
#
# COMPACT_ATOMS: atom_id res chain seq x y z
N MET A 1 16.21 49.45 51.17
CA MET A 1 15.19 49.58 50.09
C MET A 1 15.55 48.77 48.82
N PHE A 2 16.81 48.53 48.53
CA PHE A 2 17.32 47.75 47.37
C PHE A 2 16.95 46.24 47.40
N PHE A 3 17.14 45.56 48.54
CA PHE A 3 16.93 44.13 48.67
C PHE A 3 15.48 43.64 48.32
N LYS A 4 14.49 44.48 48.61
CA LYS A 4 13.08 44.15 48.35
C LYS A 4 12.74 44.14 46.85
N LYS A 5 13.47 44.95 46.05
CA LYS A 5 13.25 45.10 44.62
C LYS A 5 13.83 43.91 43.85
N GLU A 6 15.00 43.43 44.27
CA GLU A 6 15.64 42.23 43.66
C GLU A 6 14.87 40.95 43.93
N ILE A 7 14.39 40.78 45.17
CA ILE A 7 13.57 39.63 45.54
C ILE A 7 12.27 39.63 44.74
N SER A 8 11.63 40.76 44.54
CA SER A 8 10.42 40.88 43.72
C SER A 8 10.67 40.53 42.25
N SER A 9 11.84 40.90 41.69
CA SER A 9 12.23 40.59 40.31
C SER A 9 12.46 39.08 40.15
N ILE A 10 13.11 38.44 41.13
CA ILE A 10 13.32 36.99 41.12
C ILE A 10 11.99 36.22 41.17
N PHE A 11 11.08 36.63 42.07
CA PHE A 11 9.74 36.00 42.15
C PHE A 11 8.93 36.21 40.87
N PHE A 12 9.07 37.34 40.20
CA PHE A 12 8.43 37.61 38.93
C PHE A 12 8.98 36.71 37.82
N GLY A 13 10.31 36.55 37.75
CA GLY A 13 10.96 35.64 36.83
C GLY A 13 10.53 34.16 37.02
N ILE A 14 10.47 33.70 38.28
CA ILE A 14 10.01 32.35 38.60
C ILE A 14 8.56 32.12 38.16
N LYS A 15 7.68 33.12 38.39
CA LYS A 15 6.27 33.01 37.94
C LYS A 15 6.16 32.87 36.43
N ILE A 16 6.96 33.61 35.66
CA ILE A 16 6.98 33.51 34.20
C ILE A 16 7.45 32.11 33.77
N ILE A 17 8.54 31.59 34.32
CA ILE A 17 9.07 30.29 34.02
C ILE A 17 8.05 29.19 34.34
N CYS A 18 7.41 29.24 35.51
CA CYS A 18 6.36 28.30 35.90
C CYS A 18 5.17 28.36 34.94
N SER A 19 4.73 29.54 34.52
CA SER A 19 3.63 29.70 33.58
C SER A 19 3.97 29.11 32.20
N VAL A 20 5.18 29.32 31.72
CA VAL A 20 5.65 28.75 30.44
C VAL A 20 5.72 27.22 30.51
N LEU A 21 6.24 26.66 31.60
CA LEU A 21 6.30 25.22 31.80
C LEU A 21 4.89 24.57 31.85
N ILE A 22 3.95 25.22 32.55
CA ILE A 22 2.53 24.76 32.59
C ILE A 22 1.94 24.79 31.19
N LEU A 23 2.17 25.86 30.43
CA LEU A 23 1.66 25.98 29.06
C LEU A 23 2.22 24.87 28.14
N LEU A 24 3.53 24.58 28.24
CA LEU A 24 4.18 23.51 27.49
C LEU A 24 3.64 22.13 27.88
N THR A 25 3.42 21.87 29.17
CA THR A 25 2.85 20.59 29.62
C THR A 25 1.40 20.42 29.16
N LEU A 26 0.60 21.47 29.17
CA LEU A 26 -0.77 21.43 28.64
C LEU A 26 -0.78 21.21 27.13
N LEU A 27 0.15 21.81 26.39
CA LEU A 27 0.29 21.62 24.95
C LEU A 27 0.70 20.18 24.62
N THR A 28 1.68 19.62 25.34
CA THR A 28 2.10 18.23 25.15
C THR A 28 0.99 17.24 25.52
N LEU A 29 0.27 17.50 26.59
CA LEU A 29 -0.88 16.69 26.99
C LEU A 29 -2.00 16.74 25.95
N SER A 30 -2.27 17.91 25.38
CA SER A 30 -3.27 18.12 24.33
C SER A 30 -2.90 17.39 23.03
N ILE A 31 -1.62 17.34 22.67
CA ILE A 31 -1.11 16.55 21.54
C ILE A 31 -1.23 15.07 21.86
N TYR A 32 -0.84 14.64 23.06
CA TYR A 32 -0.87 13.24 23.47
C TYR A 32 -2.30 12.68 23.56
N THR A 33 -3.26 13.48 24.02
CA THR A 33 -4.68 13.08 24.08
C THR A 33 -5.41 13.19 22.74
N GLY A 34 -4.73 13.62 21.68
CA GLY A 34 -5.34 13.76 20.35
C GLY A 34 -6.33 14.92 20.23
N PHE A 35 -6.41 15.83 21.25
CA PHE A 35 -7.32 16.97 21.22
C PHE A 35 -6.88 18.03 20.18
N LEU A 36 -5.57 18.16 19.92
CA LEU A 36 -5.04 18.93 18.82
C LEU A 36 -4.63 17.97 17.70
N HIS A 37 -5.56 17.63 16.84
CA HIS A 37 -5.23 17.03 15.55
C HIS A 37 -4.59 18.12 14.68
N PHE A 38 -3.27 18.11 14.56
CA PHE A 38 -2.60 18.79 13.47
C PHE A 38 -2.93 18.03 12.19
N ASN A 39 -4.04 18.39 11.55
CA ASN A 39 -4.32 17.99 10.19
C ASN A 39 -3.26 18.64 9.29
N PHE A 40 -2.17 17.95 9.09
CA PHE A 40 -1.23 18.27 8.02
C PHE A 40 -1.91 17.84 6.71
N THR A 41 -2.83 18.70 6.24
CA THR A 41 -3.42 18.55 4.90
C THR A 41 -2.38 18.93 3.87
N VAL A 42 -1.48 17.99 3.59
CA VAL A 42 -0.63 18.04 2.39
C VAL A 42 -1.18 17.02 1.42
N LEU A 43 -2.34 17.26 0.87
CA LEU A 43 -2.83 16.81 -0.44
C LEU A 43 -4.30 17.23 -0.55
N PRO A 44 -4.80 17.62 -1.74
CA PRO A 44 -6.22 17.79 -1.91
C PRO A 44 -6.89 16.47 -1.54
N SER A 45 -7.84 16.53 -0.64
CA SER A 45 -8.68 15.40 -0.22
C SER A 45 -9.60 14.99 -1.37
N GLY A 46 -9.03 14.33 -2.38
CA GLY A 46 -9.77 13.33 -3.11
C GLY A 46 -9.81 12.13 -2.19
N ASP A 47 -10.98 11.56 -1.95
CA ASP A 47 -11.22 10.44 -1.08
C ASP A 47 -10.08 9.43 -1.15
N LEU A 48 -9.10 9.58 -0.25
CA LEU A 48 -8.21 8.49 0.09
C LEU A 48 -9.18 7.43 0.61
N LEU A 49 -9.45 6.42 -0.19
CA LEU A 49 -10.14 5.24 0.29
C LEU A 49 -9.52 4.93 1.63
N GLU A 50 -10.26 5.19 2.70
CA GLU A 50 -9.84 4.80 4.04
C GLU A 50 -9.40 3.35 3.91
N ILE A 51 -8.15 3.07 4.24
CA ILE A 51 -7.62 1.69 4.24
C ILE A 51 -8.20 1.03 5.48
N ASN A 52 -9.52 1.05 5.56
CA ASN A 52 -10.33 0.45 6.59
C ASN A 52 -10.77 -0.90 6.06
N ASN A 53 -10.68 -1.92 6.81
CA ASN A 53 -11.30 -3.25 6.71
C ASN A 53 -11.89 -3.71 5.36
N GLU A 54 -12.01 -2.80 4.37
CA GLU A 54 -12.60 -3.08 3.06
C GLU A 54 -11.89 -4.21 2.31
N TYR A 55 -10.56 -4.30 2.50
CA TYR A 55 -9.72 -5.32 1.86
C TYR A 55 -9.25 -6.41 2.83
N ASP A 56 -9.91 -6.54 3.98
CA ASP A 56 -9.62 -7.61 4.92
C ASP A 56 -10.35 -8.88 4.53
N VAL A 57 -9.59 -9.85 4.04
CA VAL A 57 -10.11 -11.16 3.59
C VAL A 57 -10.69 -12.01 4.73
N THR A 58 -10.43 -11.65 6.00
CA THR A 58 -10.94 -12.40 7.16
C THR A 58 -12.46 -12.24 7.31
N PHE A 59 -13.01 -11.12 6.86
CA PHE A 59 -14.47 -10.86 6.89
C PHE A 59 -15.26 -11.52 5.76
N LEU A 60 -14.57 -12.24 4.85
CA LEU A 60 -15.29 -12.94 3.77
C LEU A 60 -16.04 -14.15 4.33
N GLU A 61 -17.35 -14.20 4.06
CA GLU A 61 -18.17 -15.36 4.36
C GLU A 61 -17.64 -16.63 3.69
N GLU A 62 -17.79 -17.78 4.34
CA GLU A 62 -17.27 -19.04 3.81
C GLU A 62 -18.01 -19.51 2.57
N SER A 63 -17.31 -19.53 1.46
CA SER A 63 -17.79 -20.04 0.16
C SER A 63 -16.62 -20.57 -0.66
N ALA A 64 -16.89 -21.27 -1.74
CA ALA A 64 -15.83 -21.70 -2.67
C ALA A 64 -15.07 -20.50 -3.26
N LYS A 65 -15.77 -19.41 -3.56
CA LYS A 65 -15.19 -18.18 -4.09
C LYS A 65 -14.31 -17.48 -3.05
N SER A 66 -14.76 -17.32 -1.82
CA SER A 66 -13.98 -16.68 -0.76
C SER A 66 -12.75 -17.48 -0.37
N LYS A 67 -12.80 -18.81 -0.37
CA LYS A 67 -11.62 -19.67 -0.18
C LYS A 67 -10.58 -19.44 -1.27
N LEU A 68 -11.01 -19.23 -2.49
CA LEU A 68 -10.11 -18.93 -3.61
C LEU A 68 -9.48 -17.55 -3.47
N VAL A 69 -10.26 -16.52 -3.06
CA VAL A 69 -9.78 -15.17 -2.78
C VAL A 69 -8.77 -15.17 -1.63
N LYS A 70 -9.08 -15.85 -0.52
CA LYS A 70 -8.17 -16.00 0.63
C LYS A 70 -6.85 -16.68 0.20
N TYR A 71 -6.93 -17.73 -0.61
CA TYR A 71 -5.73 -18.38 -1.14
C TYR A 71 -4.93 -17.47 -2.08
N GLY A 72 -5.60 -16.68 -2.91
CA GLY A 72 -4.95 -15.67 -3.76
C GLY A 72 -4.25 -14.58 -2.95
N PHE A 73 -4.85 -14.14 -1.87
CA PHE A 73 -4.24 -13.22 -0.90
C PHE A 73 -2.97 -13.82 -0.26
N ASP A 74 -3.04 -15.08 0.20
CA ASP A 74 -1.90 -15.78 0.79
C ASP A 74 -0.74 -15.94 -0.19
N LEU A 75 -1.05 -16.32 -1.44
CA LEU A 75 -0.08 -16.37 -2.54
C LEU A 75 0.58 -15.01 -2.78
N PHE A 76 -0.21 -13.94 -2.77
CA PHE A 76 0.26 -12.59 -3.00
C PHE A 76 1.17 -12.09 -1.88
N GLN A 77 0.82 -12.38 -0.63
CA GLN A 77 1.57 -11.97 0.56
C GLN A 77 2.81 -12.82 0.81
N SER A 78 2.75 -14.11 0.48
CA SER A 78 3.75 -15.10 0.86
C SER A 78 4.12 -16.02 -0.31
N THR A 79 4.36 -15.44 -1.49
CA THR A 79 4.64 -16.16 -2.74
C THR A 79 5.68 -17.29 -2.57
N PRO A 80 6.85 -17.08 -1.91
CA PRO A 80 7.86 -18.13 -1.76
C PRO A 80 7.38 -19.33 -0.95
N LYS A 81 6.45 -19.13 -0.01
CA LYS A 81 5.90 -20.20 0.83
C LYS A 81 5.02 -21.17 0.03
N HIS A 82 4.37 -20.69 -1.02
CA HIS A 82 3.38 -21.46 -1.78
C HIS A 82 3.90 -21.98 -3.11
N ILE A 83 4.71 -21.18 -3.80
CA ILE A 83 5.21 -21.49 -5.16
C ILE A 83 6.69 -21.13 -5.34
N GLY A 84 7.42 -20.98 -4.24
CA GLY A 84 8.84 -20.61 -4.24
C GLY A 84 9.77 -21.79 -4.52
N ARG A 85 11.03 -21.47 -4.73
CA ARG A 85 12.09 -22.45 -5.09
C ARG A 85 12.43 -23.46 -4.00
N HIS A 86 12.03 -23.22 -2.74
CA HIS A 86 12.39 -24.05 -1.58
C HIS A 86 11.25 -24.94 -1.06
N ILE A 87 10.05 -24.89 -1.67
CA ILE A 87 8.96 -25.78 -1.27
C ILE A 87 9.22 -27.24 -1.69
N ASP A 88 8.65 -28.19 -0.96
CA ASP A 88 8.85 -29.63 -1.23
C ASP A 88 8.24 -30.07 -2.56
N ARG A 89 7.14 -29.46 -2.97
CA ARG A 89 6.43 -29.75 -4.22
C ARG A 89 7.16 -29.17 -5.43
N LEU A 90 7.97 -29.96 -6.10
CA LEU A 90 8.76 -29.56 -7.27
C LEU A 90 7.89 -29.03 -8.43
N ASP A 91 6.72 -29.63 -8.61
CA ASP A 91 5.72 -29.24 -9.62
C ASP A 91 5.07 -27.88 -9.36
N LYS A 92 5.29 -27.29 -8.19
CA LYS A 92 4.77 -25.98 -7.77
C LYS A 92 5.85 -24.90 -7.64
N ARG A 93 7.07 -25.17 -8.00
CA ARG A 93 8.19 -24.22 -7.95
C ARG A 93 8.16 -23.29 -9.15
N PHE A 94 7.33 -22.24 -9.06
CA PHE A 94 7.18 -21.25 -10.13
C PHE A 94 7.98 -19.97 -9.86
N SER A 95 8.20 -19.56 -8.60
CA SER A 95 9.03 -18.41 -8.28
C SER A 95 10.49 -18.80 -8.11
N GLY A 96 11.39 -18.13 -8.80
CA GLY A 96 12.84 -18.37 -8.78
C GLY A 96 13.60 -17.56 -7.73
N ASN A 97 12.95 -16.64 -7.02
CA ASN A 97 13.51 -15.89 -5.91
C ASN A 97 12.57 -15.87 -4.70
N ASP A 98 12.98 -15.21 -3.61
CA ASP A 98 12.24 -15.19 -2.35
C ASP A 98 11.38 -13.93 -2.18
N LEU A 99 11.09 -13.22 -3.28
CA LEU A 99 10.18 -12.08 -3.26
C LEU A 99 8.72 -12.53 -3.28
N SER A 100 7.87 -11.74 -2.63
CA SER A 100 6.41 -11.84 -2.74
C SER A 100 5.87 -10.70 -3.59
N CYS A 101 4.68 -10.86 -4.16
CA CYS A 101 4.03 -9.81 -4.94
C CYS A 101 3.88 -8.51 -4.14
N THR A 102 3.61 -8.63 -2.82
CA THR A 102 3.46 -7.50 -1.91
C THR A 102 4.75 -6.70 -1.70
N ASN A 103 5.94 -7.24 -2.02
CA ASN A 103 7.19 -6.47 -1.92
C ASN A 103 7.24 -5.28 -2.91
N CYS A 104 6.56 -5.42 -4.06
CA CYS A 104 6.44 -4.34 -5.05
C CYS A 104 5.06 -3.66 -5.01
N HIS A 105 4.01 -4.43 -4.68
CA HIS A 105 2.63 -3.95 -4.60
C HIS A 105 2.19 -3.86 -3.15
N LEU A 106 2.56 -2.77 -2.48
CA LEU A 106 2.45 -2.62 -1.03
C LEU A 106 1.01 -2.80 -0.51
N LEU A 107 0.89 -3.25 0.75
CA LEU A 107 -0.38 -3.60 1.40
C LEU A 107 -1.20 -4.58 0.55
N ALA A 108 -0.55 -5.67 0.13
CA ALA A 108 -1.17 -6.68 -0.72
C ALA A 108 -1.79 -6.12 -2.01
N GLY A 109 -1.20 -5.06 -2.57
CA GLY A 109 -1.66 -4.41 -3.81
C GLY A 109 -2.73 -3.35 -3.62
N THR A 110 -3.08 -2.99 -2.39
CA THR A 110 -4.15 -2.01 -2.12
C THR A 110 -3.64 -0.62 -1.78
N LYS A 111 -2.34 -0.45 -1.44
CA LYS A 111 -1.79 0.85 -1.05
C LYS A 111 -1.82 1.84 -2.21
N PRO A 112 -2.54 2.99 -2.07
CA PRO A 112 -2.56 4.03 -3.09
C PRO A 112 -1.15 4.56 -3.40
N PHE A 113 -0.88 4.89 -4.66
CA PHE A 113 0.37 5.46 -5.18
C PHE A 113 1.63 4.59 -4.98
N ALA A 114 1.46 3.35 -4.52
CA ALA A 114 2.54 2.39 -4.29
C ALA A 114 2.35 1.12 -5.15
N ALA A 115 2.19 1.33 -6.45
CA ALA A 115 1.86 0.30 -7.43
C ALA A 115 0.53 -0.43 -7.12
N SER A 116 -0.50 0.33 -6.71
CA SER A 116 -1.82 -0.22 -6.42
C SER A 116 -2.39 -1.00 -7.60
N LEU A 117 -3.00 -2.14 -7.28
CA LEU A 117 -3.64 -3.05 -8.22
C LEU A 117 -5.17 -3.01 -8.14
N VAL A 118 -5.74 -2.14 -7.30
CA VAL A 118 -7.19 -1.94 -7.22
C VAL A 118 -7.73 -1.59 -8.61
N GLY A 119 -8.73 -2.34 -9.09
CA GLY A 119 -9.33 -2.18 -10.41
C GLY A 119 -8.46 -2.64 -11.59
N VAL A 120 -7.30 -3.27 -11.34
CA VAL A 120 -6.39 -3.68 -12.42
C VAL A 120 -7.04 -4.62 -13.43
N VAL A 121 -7.89 -5.55 -12.97
CA VAL A 121 -8.53 -6.56 -13.84
C VAL A 121 -9.45 -5.91 -14.86
N ASN A 122 -10.17 -4.84 -14.47
CA ASN A 122 -11.11 -4.14 -15.35
C ASN A 122 -10.46 -3.48 -16.57
N ARG A 123 -9.12 -3.35 -16.57
CA ARG A 123 -8.34 -2.77 -17.68
C ARG A 123 -7.86 -3.79 -18.69
N PHE A 124 -8.11 -5.06 -18.46
CA PHE A 124 -7.71 -6.14 -19.37
C PHE A 124 -8.91 -6.67 -20.16
N PRO A 125 -8.70 -7.14 -21.41
CA PRO A 125 -7.41 -7.19 -22.12
C PRO A 125 -6.90 -5.80 -22.52
N GLN A 126 -5.57 -5.61 -22.52
CA GLN A 126 -4.96 -4.36 -22.96
C GLN A 126 -3.76 -4.62 -23.87
N TYR A 127 -3.46 -3.65 -24.76
CA TYR A 127 -2.26 -3.70 -25.59
C TYR A 127 -1.01 -3.54 -24.74
N ARG A 128 -0.06 -4.41 -24.97
CA ARG A 128 1.22 -4.48 -24.27
C ARG A 128 2.36 -4.19 -25.23
N GLY A 129 2.87 -2.96 -25.18
CA GLY A 129 3.90 -2.49 -26.14
C GLY A 129 5.18 -3.30 -26.16
N ARG A 130 5.58 -3.90 -25.01
CA ARG A 130 6.78 -4.74 -24.96
C ARG A 130 6.61 -6.07 -25.69
N GLU A 131 5.44 -6.67 -25.61
CA GLU A 131 5.09 -7.92 -26.25
C GLU A 131 4.45 -7.71 -27.64
N ASN A 132 4.17 -6.46 -28.00
CA ASN A 132 3.53 -6.02 -29.27
C ASN A 132 2.23 -6.77 -29.58
N GLN A 133 1.41 -7.03 -28.53
CA GLN A 133 0.14 -7.76 -28.68
C GLN A 133 -0.85 -7.40 -27.58
N MET A 134 -2.12 -7.80 -27.78
CA MET A 134 -3.13 -7.77 -26.72
C MET A 134 -2.82 -8.84 -25.69
N GLY A 135 -2.81 -8.46 -24.41
CA GLY A 135 -2.54 -9.37 -23.30
C GLY A 135 -3.68 -9.43 -22.30
N SER A 136 -3.88 -10.61 -21.71
CA SER A 136 -4.79 -10.81 -20.59
C SER A 136 -4.15 -10.45 -19.26
N ILE A 137 -4.95 -10.41 -18.18
CA ILE A 137 -4.42 -10.26 -16.81
C ILE A 137 -3.49 -11.42 -16.42
N GLN A 138 -3.78 -12.64 -16.86
CA GLN A 138 -2.92 -13.82 -16.64
C GLN A 138 -1.55 -13.64 -17.31
N ALA A 139 -1.55 -13.18 -18.57
CA ALA A 139 -0.31 -12.85 -19.27
C ALA A 139 0.49 -11.74 -18.56
N ARG A 140 -0.20 -10.77 -17.93
CA ARG A 140 0.44 -9.73 -17.14
C ARG A 140 1.06 -10.27 -15.85
N ILE A 141 0.37 -11.17 -15.15
CA ILE A 141 0.88 -11.86 -13.96
C ILE A 141 2.12 -12.67 -14.36
N ASN A 142 2.04 -13.46 -15.41
CA ASN A 142 3.17 -14.27 -15.91
C ASN A 142 4.37 -13.42 -16.29
N GLY A 143 4.17 -12.24 -16.86
CA GLY A 143 5.25 -11.31 -17.08
C GLY A 143 5.95 -10.83 -15.80
N CYS A 144 5.30 -10.83 -14.64
CA CYS A 144 5.95 -10.62 -13.35
C CYS A 144 6.67 -11.89 -12.87
N MET A 145 6.05 -13.07 -13.04
CA MET A 145 6.67 -14.35 -12.66
C MET A 145 8.02 -14.55 -13.35
N GLU A 146 8.09 -14.30 -14.64
CA GLU A 146 9.33 -14.48 -15.41
C GLU A 146 10.39 -13.41 -15.08
N ARG A 147 9.99 -12.13 -15.02
CA ARG A 147 10.94 -11.02 -14.89
C ARG A 147 11.26 -10.65 -13.45
N SER A 148 10.21 -10.37 -12.66
CA SER A 148 10.40 -9.86 -11.28
C SER A 148 10.68 -10.98 -10.29
N MET A 149 10.04 -12.13 -10.49
CA MET A 149 10.18 -13.30 -9.62
C MET A 149 11.27 -14.25 -10.10
N ASN A 150 11.93 -13.96 -11.24
CA ASN A 150 12.98 -14.79 -11.84
C ASN A 150 12.58 -16.27 -11.94
N GLY A 151 11.34 -16.53 -12.30
CA GLY A 151 10.73 -17.84 -12.27
C GLY A 151 10.17 -18.28 -13.63
N SER A 152 9.18 -19.14 -13.59
CA SER A 152 8.46 -19.67 -14.73
C SER A 152 6.98 -19.24 -14.72
N ILE A 153 6.34 -19.37 -15.89
CA ILE A 153 4.92 -19.05 -16.04
C ILE A 153 4.04 -19.99 -15.21
N LEU A 154 3.01 -19.44 -14.59
CA LEU A 154 1.91 -20.20 -14.03
C LEU A 154 0.97 -20.64 -15.18
N PRO A 155 0.60 -21.92 -15.28
CA PRO A 155 -0.43 -22.34 -16.21
C PRO A 155 -1.73 -21.55 -16.01
N ALA A 156 -2.36 -21.14 -17.10
CA ALA A 156 -3.52 -20.24 -17.05
C ALA A 156 -4.72 -20.83 -16.28
N ASP A 157 -4.86 -22.15 -16.30
CA ASP A 157 -5.89 -22.95 -15.62
C ASP A 157 -5.44 -23.46 -14.24
N SER A 158 -4.22 -23.12 -13.79
CA SER A 158 -3.74 -23.52 -12.48
C SER A 158 -4.55 -22.89 -11.37
N ARG A 159 -4.67 -23.60 -10.25
CA ARG A 159 -5.32 -23.09 -9.05
C ARG A 159 -4.66 -21.79 -8.56
N GLU A 160 -3.36 -21.69 -8.67
CA GLU A 160 -2.57 -20.53 -8.27
C GLU A 160 -2.90 -19.32 -9.13
N MET A 161 -2.94 -19.46 -10.45
CA MET A 161 -3.34 -18.37 -11.36
C MET A 161 -4.78 -17.94 -11.12
N THR A 162 -5.69 -18.90 -11.01
CA THR A 162 -7.11 -18.64 -10.75
C THR A 162 -7.31 -17.90 -9.42
N ALA A 163 -6.57 -18.30 -8.37
CA ALA A 163 -6.63 -17.65 -7.07
C ALA A 163 -6.09 -16.22 -7.09
N LEU A 164 -4.96 -15.98 -7.77
CA LEU A 164 -4.41 -14.63 -7.93
C LEU A 164 -5.39 -13.72 -8.67
N VAL A 165 -5.99 -14.18 -9.75
CA VAL A 165 -6.99 -13.42 -10.50
C VAL A 165 -8.22 -13.13 -9.63
N ALA A 166 -8.74 -14.15 -8.91
CA ALA A 166 -9.88 -13.97 -8.00
C ALA A 166 -9.61 -12.95 -6.90
N TYR A 167 -8.40 -12.94 -6.35
CA TYR A 167 -7.99 -11.92 -5.39
C TYR A 167 -7.95 -10.51 -6.00
N LEU A 168 -7.36 -10.37 -7.19
CA LEU A 168 -7.28 -9.08 -7.90
C LEU A 168 -8.68 -8.56 -8.31
N GLU A 169 -9.58 -9.45 -8.70
CA GLU A 169 -10.99 -9.12 -8.95
C GLU A 169 -11.67 -8.62 -7.67
N TRP A 170 -11.41 -9.30 -6.56
CA TRP A 170 -12.03 -8.97 -5.28
C TRP A 170 -11.58 -7.60 -4.75
N ILE A 171 -10.28 -7.27 -4.80
CA ILE A 171 -9.82 -5.93 -4.41
C ILE A 171 -10.32 -4.84 -5.37
N GLY A 172 -10.65 -5.20 -6.61
CA GLY A 172 -11.20 -4.29 -7.62
C GLY A 172 -12.73 -4.29 -7.72
N ARG A 173 -13.46 -4.99 -6.83
CA ARG A 173 -14.92 -5.20 -6.94
C ARG A 173 -15.75 -3.92 -7.01
N ASN A 174 -15.28 -2.86 -6.37
CA ASN A 174 -15.93 -1.55 -6.34
C ASN A 174 -15.29 -0.55 -7.34
N ALA A 175 -14.29 -0.99 -8.10
CA ALA A 175 -13.64 -0.12 -9.07
C ALA A 175 -14.53 0.14 -10.30
N PRO A 176 -14.42 1.32 -10.93
CA PRO A 176 -15.11 1.60 -12.20
C PRO A 176 -14.78 0.56 -13.29
N LYS A 177 -15.67 0.43 -14.29
CA LYS A 177 -15.49 -0.54 -15.38
C LYS A 177 -14.22 -0.31 -16.21
N ASP A 178 -13.73 0.93 -16.30
CA ASP A 178 -12.47 1.26 -16.96
C ASP A 178 -11.23 1.04 -16.07
N GLY A 179 -11.44 0.60 -14.83
CA GLY A 179 -10.41 0.30 -13.86
C GLY A 179 -9.58 1.51 -13.40
N LYS A 180 -10.05 2.74 -13.67
CA LYS A 180 -9.36 3.96 -13.24
C LYS A 180 -9.73 4.30 -11.82
N VAL A 181 -8.78 4.15 -10.91
CA VAL A 181 -8.93 4.43 -9.48
C VAL A 181 -7.88 5.43 -9.04
N LEU A 182 -8.25 6.37 -8.17
CA LEU A 182 -7.30 7.30 -7.58
C LEU A 182 -6.21 6.52 -6.82
N GLY A 183 -4.95 6.94 -6.99
CA GLY A 183 -3.82 6.25 -6.37
C GLY A 183 -3.36 4.98 -7.09
N GLN A 184 -3.92 4.70 -8.27
CA GLN A 184 -3.48 3.60 -9.12
C GLN A 184 -2.03 3.79 -9.59
N GLY A 185 -1.25 2.68 -9.59
CA GLY A 185 0.14 2.72 -10.01
C GLY A 185 1.06 3.45 -9.02
N PHE A 186 2.01 4.20 -9.55
CA PHE A 186 2.95 4.99 -8.75
C PHE A 186 2.56 6.46 -8.71
N MET A 187 3.00 7.15 -7.66
CA MET A 187 2.88 8.59 -7.58
C MET A 187 3.63 9.25 -8.74
N GLN A 188 2.95 10.14 -9.45
CA GLN A 188 3.57 10.98 -10.46
C GLN A 188 4.21 12.19 -9.78
N ILE A 189 5.51 12.37 -9.95
CA ILE A 189 6.24 13.53 -9.45
C ILE A 189 6.47 14.46 -10.64
N ASN A 190 6.01 15.69 -10.54
CA ASN A 190 6.37 16.72 -11.50
C ASN A 190 7.85 17.05 -11.31
N LEU A 191 8.69 16.59 -12.22
CA LEU A 191 10.09 16.97 -12.22
C LEU A 191 10.19 18.47 -12.55
N PRO A 192 11.02 19.25 -11.82
CA PRO A 192 11.28 20.63 -12.18
C PRO A 192 11.86 20.68 -13.60
N ASN A 193 11.38 21.64 -14.41
CA ASN A 193 11.84 21.86 -15.76
C ASN A 193 13.27 22.44 -15.70
N ARG A 194 14.26 21.59 -15.39
CA ARG A 194 15.68 21.96 -15.43
C ARG A 194 16.22 21.61 -16.81
N ALA A 195 16.68 22.63 -17.53
CA ALA A 195 17.64 22.41 -18.59
C ALA A 195 18.83 21.68 -17.98
N VAL A 196 19.15 20.50 -18.49
CA VAL A 196 20.40 19.82 -18.17
C VAL A 196 21.46 20.59 -18.97
N ASP A 197 22.23 21.43 -18.30
CA ASP A 197 23.47 21.96 -18.87
C ASP A 197 24.43 20.77 -19.03
N LEU A 198 24.61 20.32 -20.26
CA LEU A 198 25.60 19.31 -20.67
C LEU A 198 26.95 20.00 -20.89
#